data_1dbe746912f861121c58f63e69d869e2
#
_entry.id   1dbe746912f861121c58f63e69d869e2
#
_cell.length_a   1.000
_cell.length_b   1.000
_cell.length_c   1.000
_cell.angle_alpha   90.00
_cell.angle_beta   90.00
_cell.angle_gamma   90.00
#
_symmetry.space_group_name_H-M   'P 1'
#
loop_
_entity.id
_entity.type
_entity.pdbx_description
1 polymer ?
#
loop_
_entity_poly.entity_id
_entity_poly.type
_entity_poly.pdbx_seq_one_letter_code
_entity_poly.pdbx_strand_id
1 'polypeptide(L)'
;MKLLVIQEQHFTKLPNGQVWVDKQSDTKFWERYLKVFDEIVVCARMKHADTLGVKALRSDRKEVSFIGMPDFRGAAGIIKYYTKIQKALSVALQDADCVIFRAPSPISMVSYGIVRRSGKPFAVELMNNPFTHFSPGSMHHVYQPIIQKFITNQTKRMCKSANGVSYVTDHVLQKLYPSTARLKGKNTEKYFESSYSTINIKQEDYIKTAWPENRPEKVVLVHSGEMLDYRKGQDVFIKAIAELKQKGYPVKGILIGDGVIRSEFETLVEKLNISDDIEFTGWKSGFKQVQAELLRGHFFVFPSSGEGLPRSVIEAMASGLLCFGSKIDGVVELLDEQMLVENMDGHAFAQCMEPYLKDWIKARVERDNQFEKSKNYEASILEKRRTEFYTKLRSLTEKGTQK
;
A
#
# COMPACT_ATOMS: atom_id res chain seq x y z
N MET A 1 -24.77 -5.45 -13.83
CA MET A 1 -23.78 -4.40 -14.23
C MET A 1 -22.37 -4.96 -14.10
N LYS A 2 -21.60 -4.81 -15.15
CA LYS A 2 -20.27 -5.40 -15.29
C LYS A 2 -19.17 -4.32 -15.12
N LEU A 3 -18.29 -4.52 -14.15
CA LEU A 3 -17.17 -3.61 -13.86
C LEU A 3 -15.89 -4.07 -14.54
N LEU A 4 -15.20 -3.20 -15.28
CA LEU A 4 -13.82 -3.43 -15.70
C LEU A 4 -12.85 -2.93 -14.63
N VAL A 5 -11.97 -3.81 -14.14
CA VAL A 5 -10.86 -3.45 -13.25
C VAL A 5 -9.54 -3.51 -14.03
N ILE A 6 -8.83 -2.38 -14.07
CA ILE A 6 -7.51 -2.25 -14.71
C ILE A 6 -6.46 -2.10 -13.61
N GLN A 7 -5.53 -3.05 -13.52
CA GLN A 7 -4.52 -3.09 -12.46
C GLN A 7 -3.17 -3.64 -12.89
N GLU A 8 -2.16 -3.32 -12.11
CA GLU A 8 -0.76 -3.73 -12.30
C GLU A 8 -0.49 -5.07 -11.60
N GLN A 9 -1.01 -6.16 -12.17
CA GLN A 9 -0.73 -7.51 -11.67
C GLN A 9 -0.29 -8.43 -12.80
N HIS A 10 0.47 -9.46 -12.46
CA HIS A 10 0.82 -10.54 -13.35
C HIS A 10 0.02 -11.77 -12.95
N PHE A 11 -0.89 -12.20 -13.80
CA PHE A 11 -1.65 -13.42 -13.60
C PHE A 11 -1.03 -14.59 -14.37
N THR A 12 -1.25 -15.79 -13.88
CA THR A 12 -0.87 -17.03 -14.54
C THR A 12 -2.12 -17.81 -14.90
N LYS A 13 -2.32 -18.12 -16.17
CA LYS A 13 -3.41 -18.96 -16.66
C LYS A 13 -2.89 -20.36 -16.94
N LEU A 14 -3.50 -21.37 -16.32
CA LEU A 14 -3.21 -22.79 -16.55
C LEU A 14 -3.97 -23.32 -17.77
N PRO A 15 -3.57 -24.49 -18.33
CA PRO A 15 -4.26 -25.14 -19.46
C PRO A 15 -5.72 -25.48 -19.16
N ASN A 16 -6.06 -25.76 -17.91
CA ASN A 16 -7.44 -26.02 -17.46
C ASN A 16 -8.30 -24.74 -17.35
N GLY A 17 -7.77 -23.58 -17.72
CA GLY A 17 -8.46 -22.29 -17.71
C GLY A 17 -8.40 -21.53 -16.37
N GLN A 18 -7.94 -22.14 -15.30
CA GLN A 18 -7.79 -21.48 -14.00
C GLN A 18 -6.79 -20.33 -14.03
N VAL A 19 -7.08 -19.26 -13.29
CA VAL A 19 -6.23 -18.06 -13.20
C VAL A 19 -5.71 -17.89 -11.78
N TRP A 20 -4.40 -17.69 -11.68
CA TRP A 20 -3.66 -17.60 -10.42
C TRP A 20 -2.82 -16.32 -10.34
N VAL A 21 -2.47 -15.91 -9.13
CA VAL A 21 -1.65 -14.71 -8.85
C VAL A 21 -0.71 -14.98 -7.68
N ASP A 22 0.49 -14.40 -7.68
CA ASP A 22 1.49 -14.66 -6.62
C ASP A 22 1.29 -13.78 -5.37
N LYS A 23 0.55 -12.68 -5.48
CA LYS A 23 0.31 -11.73 -4.39
C LYS A 23 -1.16 -11.35 -4.38
N GLN A 24 -1.51 -10.18 -3.97
CA GLN A 24 -2.86 -9.63 -3.92
C GLN A 24 -3.72 -9.96 -5.17
N SER A 25 -5.02 -9.91 -5.04
CA SER A 25 -6.01 -10.20 -6.10
C SER A 25 -6.39 -11.68 -6.24
N ASP A 26 -6.39 -12.39 -5.11
CA ASP A 26 -7.01 -13.71 -4.97
C ASP A 26 -8.54 -13.63 -5.05
N THR A 27 -9.21 -14.78 -4.92
CA THR A 27 -10.68 -14.86 -4.98
C THR A 27 -11.38 -13.94 -3.97
N LYS A 28 -10.83 -13.78 -2.75
CA LYS A 28 -11.38 -12.90 -1.70
C LYS A 28 -11.22 -11.41 -2.04
N PHE A 29 -10.19 -11.07 -2.79
CA PHE A 29 -9.97 -9.69 -3.21
C PHE A 29 -11.15 -9.12 -4.02
N TRP A 30 -11.80 -9.93 -4.84
CA TRP A 30 -12.88 -9.50 -5.73
C TRP A 30 -14.20 -9.26 -4.99
N GLU A 31 -14.39 -9.85 -3.80
CA GLU A 31 -15.60 -9.70 -2.98
C GLU A 31 -15.96 -8.23 -2.73
N ARG A 32 -14.95 -7.36 -2.58
CA ARG A 32 -15.16 -5.92 -2.37
C ARG A 32 -15.93 -5.24 -3.50
N TYR A 33 -15.71 -5.66 -4.73
CA TYR A 33 -16.41 -5.13 -5.91
C TYR A 33 -17.76 -5.87 -6.13
N LEU A 34 -17.77 -7.18 -5.89
CA LEU A 34 -18.97 -8.02 -6.08
C LEU A 34 -20.10 -7.71 -5.08
N LYS A 35 -19.82 -6.98 -4.00
CA LYS A 35 -20.87 -6.42 -3.12
C LYS A 35 -21.75 -5.37 -3.83
N VAL A 36 -21.26 -4.79 -4.92
CA VAL A 36 -21.93 -3.70 -5.62
C VAL A 36 -22.15 -4.02 -7.11
N PHE A 37 -21.23 -4.69 -7.76
CA PHE A 37 -21.31 -5.08 -9.18
C PHE A 37 -21.62 -6.55 -9.34
N ASP A 38 -22.34 -6.92 -10.41
CA ASP A 38 -22.80 -8.29 -10.62
C ASP A 38 -21.70 -9.17 -11.22
N GLU A 39 -20.83 -8.57 -12.07
CA GLU A 39 -19.72 -9.25 -12.72
C GLU A 39 -18.49 -8.32 -12.79
N ILE A 40 -17.31 -8.92 -12.85
CA ILE A 40 -16.03 -8.22 -12.99
C ILE A 40 -15.29 -8.74 -14.22
N VAL A 41 -14.79 -7.83 -15.03
CA VAL A 41 -13.77 -8.08 -16.05
C VAL A 41 -12.45 -7.55 -15.55
N VAL A 42 -11.43 -8.40 -15.49
CA VAL A 42 -10.07 -8.00 -15.11
C VAL A 42 -9.21 -7.92 -16.37
N CYS A 43 -8.71 -6.72 -16.67
CA CYS A 43 -7.76 -6.55 -17.77
C CYS A 43 -6.36 -6.31 -17.20
N ALA A 44 -5.49 -7.31 -17.32
CA ALA A 44 -4.15 -7.30 -16.70
C ALA A 44 -3.17 -8.19 -17.49
N ARG A 45 -1.87 -8.09 -17.13
CA ARG A 45 -0.84 -8.94 -17.71
C ARG A 45 -1.09 -10.40 -17.36
N MET A 46 -0.92 -11.28 -18.35
CA MET A 46 -1.17 -12.70 -18.19
C MET A 46 -0.13 -13.53 -18.92
N LYS A 47 0.50 -14.45 -18.21
CA LYS A 47 1.32 -15.52 -18.76
C LYS A 47 0.55 -16.83 -18.76
N HIS A 48 0.91 -17.73 -19.66
CA HIS A 48 0.45 -19.11 -19.67
C HIS A 48 1.57 -20.00 -19.11
N ALA A 49 1.25 -20.94 -18.25
CA ALA A 49 2.20 -21.86 -17.65
C ALA A 49 1.51 -23.18 -17.28
N ASP A 50 2.26 -24.27 -17.25
CA ASP A 50 1.77 -25.60 -16.88
C ASP A 50 1.87 -25.82 -15.35
N THR A 51 2.72 -25.05 -14.67
CA THR A 51 2.98 -25.16 -13.22
C THR A 51 2.89 -23.80 -12.52
N LEU A 52 2.64 -23.84 -11.22
CA LEU A 52 2.51 -22.67 -10.37
C LEU A 52 3.70 -22.53 -9.42
N GLY A 53 4.00 -21.29 -9.03
CA GLY A 53 4.92 -21.02 -7.93
C GLY A 53 4.31 -21.39 -6.57
N VAL A 54 5.18 -21.63 -5.57
CA VAL A 54 4.80 -22.07 -4.21
C VAL A 54 3.82 -21.11 -3.50
N LYS A 55 3.81 -19.83 -3.88
CA LYS A 55 2.98 -18.78 -3.26
C LYS A 55 1.73 -18.43 -4.08
N ALA A 56 1.42 -19.20 -5.14
CA ALA A 56 0.32 -18.88 -6.02
C ALA A 56 -1.05 -19.04 -5.33
N LEU A 57 -1.89 -18.02 -5.47
CA LEU A 57 -3.25 -17.96 -4.95
C LEU A 57 -4.23 -17.99 -6.12
N ARG A 58 -5.32 -18.74 -5.98
CA ARG A 58 -6.36 -18.76 -7.00
C ARG A 58 -7.08 -17.41 -7.08
N SER A 59 -7.35 -16.92 -8.29
CA SER A 59 -7.97 -15.62 -8.53
C SER A 59 -9.30 -15.71 -9.28
N ASP A 60 -9.50 -16.72 -10.12
CA ASP A 60 -10.73 -16.88 -10.89
C ASP A 60 -11.92 -17.33 -10.02
N ARG A 61 -13.10 -16.84 -10.35
CA ARG A 61 -14.40 -17.26 -9.80
C ARG A 61 -15.46 -17.08 -10.90
N LYS A 62 -16.68 -17.58 -10.65
CA LYS A 62 -17.77 -17.56 -11.63
C LYS A 62 -18.09 -16.15 -12.15
N GLU A 63 -18.06 -15.15 -11.23
CA GLU A 63 -18.43 -13.76 -11.53
C GLU A 63 -17.24 -12.91 -12.00
N VAL A 64 -16.03 -13.50 -12.14
CA VAL A 64 -14.80 -12.78 -12.49
C VAL A 64 -14.16 -13.37 -13.73
N SER A 65 -14.18 -12.63 -14.81
CA SER A 65 -13.54 -12.99 -16.08
C SER A 65 -12.23 -12.23 -16.28
N PHE A 66 -11.32 -12.81 -17.07
CA PHE A 66 -9.99 -12.25 -17.30
C PHE A 66 -9.72 -12.07 -18.79
N ILE A 67 -9.31 -10.86 -19.17
CA ILE A 67 -8.79 -10.54 -20.49
C ILE A 67 -7.29 -10.27 -20.35
N GLY A 68 -6.48 -11.22 -20.84
CA GLY A 68 -5.03 -11.17 -20.73
C GLY A 68 -4.39 -10.19 -21.69
N MET A 69 -3.56 -9.30 -21.17
CA MET A 69 -2.53 -8.59 -21.93
C MET A 69 -1.27 -9.46 -21.99
N PRO A 70 -0.37 -9.25 -22.98
CA PRO A 70 0.94 -9.89 -22.96
C PRO A 70 1.64 -9.67 -21.62
N ASP A 71 2.38 -10.67 -21.15
CA ASP A 71 3.19 -10.57 -19.93
C ASP A 71 4.51 -9.85 -20.26
N PHE A 72 4.57 -8.56 -20.00
CA PHE A 72 5.72 -7.69 -20.25
C PHE A 72 6.25 -7.06 -18.99
N ARG A 73 7.50 -6.59 -19.03
CA ARG A 73 8.13 -5.81 -17.97
C ARG A 73 8.71 -4.51 -18.55
N GLY A 74 8.65 -3.44 -17.76
CA GLY A 74 9.24 -2.15 -18.08
C GLY A 74 8.64 -1.42 -19.29
N ALA A 75 9.19 -0.24 -19.59
CA ALA A 75 8.71 0.63 -20.67
C ALA A 75 8.90 0.02 -22.07
N ALA A 76 10.00 -0.69 -22.30
CA ALA A 76 10.27 -1.36 -23.59
C ALA A 76 9.20 -2.42 -23.91
N GLY A 77 8.72 -3.15 -22.90
CA GLY A 77 7.63 -4.10 -23.06
C GLY A 77 6.31 -3.42 -23.44
N ILE A 78 6.00 -2.25 -22.86
CA ILE A 78 4.83 -1.47 -23.24
C ILE A 78 4.89 -1.06 -24.71
N ILE A 79 6.02 -0.54 -25.17
CA ILE A 79 6.21 -0.12 -26.56
C ILE A 79 6.06 -1.32 -27.49
N LYS A 80 6.76 -2.43 -27.20
CA LYS A 80 6.74 -3.66 -28.00
C LYS A 80 5.33 -4.23 -28.17
N TYR A 81 4.51 -4.20 -27.11
CA TYR A 81 3.19 -4.84 -27.10
C TYR A 81 2.03 -3.85 -27.16
N TYR A 82 2.30 -2.59 -27.49
CA TYR A 82 1.30 -1.51 -27.45
C TYR A 82 0.00 -1.86 -28.18
N THR A 83 0.06 -2.33 -29.41
CA THR A 83 -1.12 -2.70 -30.20
C THR A 83 -1.92 -3.86 -29.61
N LYS A 84 -1.22 -4.86 -29.04
CA LYS A 84 -1.86 -6.00 -28.36
C LYS A 84 -2.55 -5.55 -27.07
N ILE A 85 -1.91 -4.64 -26.31
CA ILE A 85 -2.49 -4.03 -25.11
C ILE A 85 -3.77 -3.26 -25.47
N GLN A 86 -3.70 -2.43 -26.53
CA GLN A 86 -4.85 -1.64 -26.98
C GLN A 86 -6.01 -2.55 -27.43
N LYS A 87 -5.71 -3.65 -28.14
CA LYS A 87 -6.73 -4.64 -28.55
C LYS A 87 -7.40 -5.31 -27.35
N ALA A 88 -6.62 -5.78 -26.37
CA ALA A 88 -7.16 -6.40 -25.15
C ALA A 88 -8.05 -5.44 -24.38
N LEU A 89 -7.62 -4.18 -24.25
CA LEU A 89 -8.42 -3.13 -23.61
C LEU A 89 -9.72 -2.82 -24.35
N SER A 90 -9.68 -2.75 -25.68
CA SER A 90 -10.87 -2.50 -26.48
C SER A 90 -11.90 -3.61 -26.30
N VAL A 91 -11.46 -4.88 -26.28
CA VAL A 91 -12.34 -6.03 -26.01
C VAL A 91 -12.92 -5.93 -24.57
N ALA A 92 -12.08 -5.65 -23.58
CA ALA A 92 -12.53 -5.51 -22.19
C ALA A 92 -13.55 -4.37 -22.00
N LEU A 93 -13.36 -3.27 -22.72
CA LEU A 93 -14.27 -2.14 -22.68
C LEU A 93 -15.62 -2.40 -23.36
N GLN A 94 -15.65 -3.22 -24.41
CA GLN A 94 -16.92 -3.58 -25.04
C GLN A 94 -17.84 -4.33 -24.08
N ASP A 95 -17.26 -5.19 -23.23
CA ASP A 95 -17.96 -6.07 -22.30
C ASP A 95 -18.23 -5.42 -20.92
N ALA A 96 -17.83 -4.20 -20.68
CA ALA A 96 -17.97 -3.54 -19.37
C ALA A 96 -18.87 -2.30 -19.42
N ASP A 97 -19.58 -2.02 -18.34
CA ASP A 97 -20.43 -0.84 -18.20
C ASP A 97 -19.67 0.38 -17.64
N CYS A 98 -18.76 0.16 -16.72
CA CYS A 98 -17.92 1.18 -16.11
C CYS A 98 -16.52 0.64 -15.80
N VAL A 99 -15.60 1.52 -15.39
CA VAL A 99 -14.19 1.19 -15.21
C VAL A 99 -13.65 1.67 -13.86
N ILE A 100 -12.83 0.86 -13.20
CA ILE A 100 -11.99 1.27 -12.07
C ILE A 100 -10.52 1.06 -12.45
N PHE A 101 -9.74 2.13 -12.37
CA PHE A 101 -8.28 2.08 -12.43
C PHE A 101 -7.69 1.94 -11.05
N ARG A 102 -6.84 0.95 -10.84
CA ARG A 102 -5.95 0.89 -9.67
C ARG A 102 -4.62 1.54 -10.04
N ALA A 103 -4.44 2.78 -9.60
CA ALA A 103 -3.35 3.66 -9.97
C ALA A 103 -2.44 4.02 -8.76
N PRO A 104 -1.19 4.45 -9.00
CA PRO A 104 -0.55 4.58 -10.31
C PRO A 104 -0.07 3.24 -10.84
N SER A 105 -0.16 3.06 -12.15
CA SER A 105 0.45 1.91 -12.82
C SER A 105 0.74 2.21 -14.30
N PRO A 106 1.79 1.63 -14.90
CA PRO A 106 2.05 1.74 -16.32
C PRO A 106 0.87 1.31 -17.18
N ILE A 107 0.13 0.27 -16.78
CA ILE A 107 -1.08 -0.18 -17.49
C ILE A 107 -2.16 0.88 -17.43
N SER A 108 -2.42 1.50 -16.27
CA SER A 108 -3.42 2.57 -16.18
C SER A 108 -3.07 3.76 -17.06
N MET A 109 -1.76 4.08 -17.23
CA MET A 109 -1.32 5.18 -18.10
C MET A 109 -1.65 4.93 -19.57
N VAL A 110 -1.34 3.73 -20.09
CA VAL A 110 -1.60 3.39 -21.50
C VAL A 110 -3.08 3.13 -21.79
N SER A 111 -3.84 2.77 -20.77
CA SER A 111 -5.28 2.48 -20.87
C SER A 111 -6.15 3.73 -20.79
N TYR A 112 -5.70 4.77 -20.09
CA TYR A 112 -6.49 5.95 -19.79
C TYR A 112 -7.07 6.63 -21.05
N GLY A 113 -6.28 6.79 -22.10
CA GLY A 113 -6.73 7.42 -23.34
C GLY A 113 -7.90 6.71 -24.02
N ILE A 114 -7.89 5.37 -24.01
CA ILE A 114 -8.99 4.55 -24.58
C ILE A 114 -10.23 4.65 -23.69
N VAL A 115 -10.09 4.46 -22.39
CA VAL A 115 -11.22 4.52 -21.45
C VAL A 115 -11.89 5.90 -21.53
N ARG A 116 -11.11 6.98 -21.55
CA ARG A 116 -11.66 8.33 -21.68
C ARG A 116 -12.44 8.54 -22.99
N ARG A 117 -11.94 8.01 -24.11
CA ARG A 117 -12.62 8.11 -25.42
C ARG A 117 -13.88 7.25 -25.51
N SER A 118 -13.99 6.18 -24.74
CA SER A 118 -15.19 5.34 -24.74
C SER A 118 -16.42 6.04 -24.16
N GLY A 119 -16.24 7.15 -23.44
CA GLY A 119 -17.33 7.86 -22.76
C GLY A 119 -17.90 7.15 -21.55
N LYS A 120 -17.44 5.93 -21.22
CA LYS A 120 -17.92 5.16 -20.08
C LYS A 120 -17.53 5.83 -18.75
N PRO A 121 -18.40 5.82 -17.73
CA PRO A 121 -18.04 6.28 -16.40
C PRO A 121 -16.81 5.53 -15.86
N PHE A 122 -15.89 6.27 -15.25
CA PHE A 122 -14.72 5.63 -14.65
C PHE A 122 -14.31 6.28 -13.32
N ALA A 123 -13.71 5.46 -12.47
CA ALA A 123 -13.12 5.87 -11.21
C ALA A 123 -11.63 5.49 -11.11
N VAL A 124 -10.93 6.16 -10.22
CA VAL A 124 -9.51 5.91 -9.91
C VAL A 124 -9.37 5.58 -8.44
N GLU A 125 -8.79 4.43 -8.13
CA GLU A 125 -8.27 4.08 -6.80
C GLU A 125 -6.79 4.45 -6.75
N LEU A 126 -6.43 5.56 -6.11
CA LEU A 126 -5.06 6.02 -5.99
C LEU A 126 -4.41 5.41 -4.74
N MET A 127 -3.50 4.43 -4.97
CA MET A 127 -2.95 3.55 -3.95
C MET A 127 -1.67 4.07 -3.30
N ASN A 128 -0.91 4.92 -4.00
CA ASN A 128 0.33 5.52 -3.50
C ASN A 128 0.64 6.82 -4.25
N ASN A 129 1.68 7.52 -3.80
CA ASN A 129 2.18 8.71 -4.46
C ASN A 129 3.10 8.31 -5.63
N PRO A 130 2.71 8.53 -6.90
CA PRO A 130 3.58 8.22 -8.03
C PRO A 130 4.91 8.98 -8.02
N PHE A 131 4.96 10.17 -7.43
CA PHE A 131 6.19 10.95 -7.35
C PHE A 131 7.25 10.25 -6.49
N THR A 132 6.89 9.78 -5.29
CA THR A 132 7.81 9.05 -4.40
C THR A 132 8.03 7.61 -4.87
N HIS A 133 7.00 6.95 -5.39
CA HIS A 133 7.10 5.58 -5.87
C HIS A 133 8.08 5.40 -7.03
N PHE A 134 8.21 6.40 -7.91
CA PHE A 134 9.15 6.41 -9.03
C PHE A 134 10.34 7.36 -8.79
N SER A 135 10.71 7.64 -7.54
CA SER A 135 11.86 8.49 -7.18
C SER A 135 13.21 7.83 -7.49
N PRO A 136 14.32 8.58 -7.54
CA PRO A 136 15.67 8.04 -7.64
C PRO A 136 15.92 6.94 -6.60
N GLY A 137 16.52 5.83 -7.04
CA GLY A 137 16.70 4.63 -6.20
C GLY A 137 15.60 3.56 -6.35
N SER A 138 14.39 3.91 -6.81
CA SER A 138 13.34 2.93 -7.10
C SER A 138 13.50 2.23 -8.46
N MET A 139 14.18 2.88 -9.39
CA MET A 139 14.50 2.35 -10.73
C MET A 139 15.89 2.86 -11.15
N HIS A 140 16.79 1.97 -11.52
CA HIS A 140 18.10 2.33 -12.07
C HIS A 140 17.99 2.62 -13.58
N HIS A 141 17.47 3.80 -13.94
CA HIS A 141 17.32 4.18 -15.34
C HIS A 141 17.59 5.66 -15.56
N VAL A 142 18.41 6.00 -16.57
CA VAL A 142 18.81 7.38 -16.89
C VAL A 142 17.62 8.32 -17.14
N TYR A 143 16.51 7.80 -17.69
CA TYR A 143 15.30 8.58 -17.97
C TYR A 143 14.30 8.64 -16.81
N GLN A 144 14.68 8.19 -15.63
CA GLN A 144 13.78 8.10 -14.47
C GLN A 144 13.11 9.43 -14.10
N PRO A 145 13.78 10.60 -14.05
CA PRO A 145 13.11 11.86 -13.71
C PRO A 145 12.01 12.24 -14.73
N ILE A 146 12.22 11.91 -15.99
CA ILE A 146 11.23 12.16 -17.06
C ILE A 146 10.02 11.23 -16.86
N ILE A 147 10.27 9.95 -16.60
CA ILE A 147 9.23 8.95 -16.33
C ILE A 147 8.43 9.34 -15.09
N GLN A 148 9.08 9.71 -14.00
CA GLN A 148 8.47 10.18 -12.76
C GLN A 148 7.53 11.38 -13.02
N LYS A 149 8.03 12.41 -13.70
CA LYS A 149 7.25 13.60 -14.05
C LYS A 149 6.07 13.26 -14.96
N PHE A 150 6.28 12.39 -15.96
CA PHE A 150 5.22 11.94 -16.87
C PHE A 150 4.10 11.21 -16.11
N ILE A 151 4.45 10.19 -15.30
CA ILE A 151 3.47 9.41 -14.53
C ILE A 151 2.72 10.30 -13.54
N THR A 152 3.43 11.19 -12.83
CA THR A 152 2.85 12.15 -11.89
C THR A 152 1.81 13.04 -12.58
N ASN A 153 2.14 13.65 -13.72
CA ASN A 153 1.24 14.52 -14.46
C ASN A 153 0.06 13.75 -15.04
N GLN A 154 0.29 12.54 -15.53
CA GLN A 154 -0.78 11.70 -16.06
C GLN A 154 -1.75 11.27 -14.94
N THR A 155 -1.25 10.92 -13.75
CA THR A 155 -2.09 10.63 -12.58
C THR A 155 -2.94 11.83 -12.19
N LYS A 156 -2.37 13.05 -12.17
CA LYS A 156 -3.16 14.28 -11.94
C LYS A 156 -4.29 14.45 -12.96
N ARG A 157 -4.02 14.20 -14.25
CA ARG A 157 -5.03 14.28 -15.30
C ARG A 157 -6.12 13.22 -15.12
N MET A 158 -5.74 11.98 -14.74
CA MET A 158 -6.68 10.89 -14.48
C MET A 158 -7.61 11.27 -13.32
N CYS A 159 -7.07 11.68 -12.17
CA CYS A 159 -7.86 12.09 -11.00
C CYS A 159 -8.80 13.27 -11.31
N LYS A 160 -8.31 14.26 -12.06
CA LYS A 160 -9.12 15.41 -12.46
C LYS A 160 -10.25 15.06 -13.43
N SER A 161 -10.11 14.04 -14.26
CA SER A 161 -11.12 13.67 -15.27
C SER A 161 -12.05 12.53 -14.83
N ALA A 162 -11.70 11.80 -13.79
CA ALA A 162 -12.50 10.70 -13.27
C ALA A 162 -13.82 11.18 -12.66
N ASN A 163 -14.85 10.36 -12.76
CA ASN A 163 -16.10 10.57 -12.05
C ASN A 163 -15.92 10.38 -10.53
N GLY A 164 -15.21 9.32 -10.14
CA GLY A 164 -14.86 9.04 -8.76
C GLY A 164 -13.35 8.92 -8.57
N VAL A 165 -12.84 9.44 -7.45
CA VAL A 165 -11.46 9.18 -7.02
C VAL A 165 -11.47 8.73 -5.57
N SER A 166 -10.90 7.57 -5.30
CA SER A 166 -10.62 7.16 -3.92
C SER A 166 -9.12 7.20 -3.66
N TYR A 167 -8.79 7.56 -2.45
CA TYR A 167 -7.41 7.70 -1.99
C TYR A 167 -7.17 6.77 -0.79
N VAL A 168 -5.95 6.28 -0.64
CA VAL A 168 -5.59 5.54 0.58
C VAL A 168 -5.36 6.47 1.77
N THR A 169 -5.14 7.75 1.54
CA THR A 169 -4.95 8.82 2.54
C THR A 169 -6.23 9.65 2.69
N ASP A 170 -6.36 10.36 3.81
CA ASP A 170 -7.48 11.29 4.04
C ASP A 170 -7.22 12.70 3.49
N HIS A 171 -5.95 13.13 3.38
CA HIS A 171 -5.60 14.50 3.01
C HIS A 171 -4.43 14.65 2.03
N VAL A 172 -3.35 13.87 2.18
CA VAL A 172 -2.08 14.11 1.47
C VAL A 172 -2.21 13.89 -0.03
N LEU A 173 -2.66 12.71 -0.45
CA LEU A 173 -2.80 12.43 -1.88
C LEU A 173 -3.87 13.29 -2.53
N GLN A 174 -4.93 13.65 -1.80
CA GLN A 174 -5.98 14.56 -2.27
C GLN A 174 -5.45 15.95 -2.60
N LYS A 175 -4.49 16.47 -1.83
CA LYS A 175 -3.83 17.76 -2.11
C LYS A 175 -2.92 17.68 -3.34
N LEU A 176 -2.18 16.57 -3.47
CA LEU A 176 -1.21 16.36 -4.56
C LEU A 176 -1.88 16.02 -5.90
N TYR A 177 -2.98 15.28 -5.85
CA TYR A 177 -3.71 14.73 -7.01
C TYR A 177 -5.22 15.01 -6.90
N PRO A 178 -5.64 16.28 -6.91
CA PRO A 178 -7.03 16.64 -6.62
C PRO A 178 -8.01 16.09 -7.66
N SER A 179 -9.11 15.53 -7.17
CA SER A 179 -10.27 15.15 -7.96
C SER A 179 -11.08 16.36 -8.40
N THR A 180 -11.95 16.20 -9.38
CA THR A 180 -12.91 17.26 -9.73
C THR A 180 -13.88 17.56 -8.58
N ALA A 181 -14.25 16.57 -7.77
CA ALA A 181 -15.08 16.81 -6.58
C ALA A 181 -14.36 17.74 -5.59
N ARG A 182 -13.08 17.49 -5.31
CA ARG A 182 -12.26 18.36 -4.44
C ARG A 182 -12.10 19.78 -5.01
N LEU A 183 -11.82 19.90 -6.29
CA LEU A 183 -11.70 21.21 -6.96
C LEU A 183 -13.00 22.02 -6.93
N LYS A 184 -14.15 21.34 -6.86
CA LYS A 184 -15.47 21.97 -6.69
C LYS A 184 -15.90 22.16 -5.22
N GLY A 185 -15.08 21.70 -4.27
CA GLY A 185 -15.33 21.79 -2.84
C GLY A 185 -16.45 20.88 -2.31
N LYS A 186 -17.03 20.01 -3.15
CA LYS A 186 -18.11 19.08 -2.75
C LYS A 186 -18.25 17.87 -3.67
N ASN A 187 -18.74 16.79 -3.10
CA ASN A 187 -19.23 15.65 -3.87
C ASN A 187 -20.54 16.00 -4.57
N THR A 188 -20.69 15.55 -5.82
CA THR A 188 -21.90 15.65 -6.62
C THR A 188 -22.29 14.27 -7.15
N GLU A 189 -23.43 14.13 -7.80
CA GLU A 189 -23.81 12.86 -8.45
C GLU A 189 -22.80 12.43 -9.54
N LYS A 190 -22.21 13.39 -10.27
CA LYS A 190 -21.28 13.14 -11.37
C LYS A 190 -19.82 13.03 -10.93
N TYR A 191 -19.42 13.76 -9.87
CA TYR A 191 -18.04 13.80 -9.38
C TYR A 191 -18.02 13.61 -7.89
N PHE A 192 -17.28 12.60 -7.42
CA PHE A 192 -17.21 12.24 -6.02
C PHE A 192 -15.83 11.72 -5.64
N GLU A 193 -15.51 11.83 -4.38
CA GLU A 193 -14.28 11.27 -3.81
C GLU A 193 -14.56 10.53 -2.50
N SER A 194 -13.65 9.65 -2.13
CA SER A 194 -13.64 8.91 -0.87
C SER A 194 -12.21 8.64 -0.43
N SER A 195 -12.05 8.19 0.82
CA SER A 195 -10.77 7.73 1.37
C SER A 195 -10.96 6.40 2.07
N TYR A 196 -10.15 5.40 1.68
CA TYR A 196 -10.10 4.10 2.34
C TYR A 196 -8.83 3.35 2.00
N SER A 197 -8.23 2.72 3.00
CA SER A 197 -7.08 1.83 2.83
C SER A 197 -7.52 0.42 2.40
N THR A 198 -6.56 -0.37 1.97
CA THR A 198 -6.73 -1.81 1.72
C THR A 198 -6.48 -2.65 2.98
N ILE A 199 -6.16 -2.02 4.11
CA ILE A 199 -5.98 -2.69 5.38
C ILE A 199 -7.29 -3.38 5.82
N ASN A 200 -7.16 -4.49 6.53
CA ASN A 200 -8.30 -5.27 6.99
C ASN A 200 -8.06 -5.69 8.44
N ILE A 201 -8.15 -4.74 9.37
CA ILE A 201 -8.09 -4.95 10.81
C ILE A 201 -9.52 -4.93 11.33
N LYS A 202 -9.97 -6.04 11.89
CA LYS A 202 -11.31 -6.14 12.48
C LYS A 202 -11.28 -5.71 13.94
N GLN A 203 -12.45 -5.49 14.53
CA GLN A 203 -12.57 -5.08 15.92
C GLN A 203 -11.85 -6.03 16.90
N GLU A 204 -11.93 -7.35 16.66
CA GLU A 204 -11.25 -8.36 17.46
C GLU A 204 -9.72 -8.41 17.29
N ASP A 205 -9.18 -7.69 16.32
CA ASP A 205 -7.75 -7.61 16.04
C ASP A 205 -7.05 -6.47 16.80
N TYR A 206 -7.81 -5.57 17.43
CA TYR A 206 -7.25 -4.49 18.25
C TYR A 206 -6.83 -5.04 19.60
N ILE A 207 -5.54 -5.33 19.74
CA ILE A 207 -4.96 -5.89 20.96
C ILE A 207 -3.94 -4.88 21.49
N LYS A 208 -4.30 -4.22 22.59
CA LYS A 208 -3.40 -3.29 23.26
C LYS A 208 -2.51 -4.05 24.23
N THR A 209 -1.23 -4.17 23.90
CA THR A 209 -0.23 -4.79 24.79
C THR A 209 -0.22 -4.08 26.15
N ALA A 210 -0.22 -4.84 27.23
CA ALA A 210 -0.05 -4.28 28.57
C ALA A 210 1.41 -3.82 28.76
N TRP A 211 1.62 -2.51 28.77
CA TRP A 211 2.94 -1.98 29.12
C TRP A 211 3.06 -1.84 30.63
N PRO A 212 4.22 -2.13 31.22
CA PRO A 212 4.47 -1.92 32.65
C PRO A 212 4.38 -0.43 32.99
N GLU A 213 4.08 -0.11 34.25
CA GLU A 213 4.03 1.28 34.72
C GLU A 213 5.37 1.98 34.57
N ASN A 214 6.43 1.31 34.94
CA ASN A 214 7.80 1.79 34.78
C ASN A 214 8.40 1.26 33.48
N ARG A 215 9.39 1.97 32.93
CA ARG A 215 10.14 1.51 31.77
C ARG A 215 10.69 0.09 32.01
N PRO A 216 10.46 -0.87 31.09
CA PRO A 216 11.01 -2.21 31.24
C PRO A 216 12.54 -2.18 31.20
N GLU A 217 13.17 -3.22 31.75
CA GLU A 217 14.62 -3.37 31.71
C GLU A 217 15.16 -3.27 30.27
N LYS A 218 14.43 -3.85 29.32
CA LYS A 218 14.77 -3.78 27.89
C LYS A 218 13.57 -3.30 27.08
N VAL A 219 13.74 -2.23 26.32
CA VAL A 219 12.72 -1.75 25.38
C VAL A 219 12.93 -2.44 24.02
N VAL A 220 11.88 -3.10 23.51
CA VAL A 220 11.92 -3.81 22.24
C VAL A 220 11.37 -2.92 21.13
N LEU A 221 12.20 -2.65 20.13
CA LEU A 221 11.86 -1.93 18.90
C LEU A 221 11.52 -2.94 17.81
N VAL A 222 10.51 -2.66 17.01
CA VAL A 222 10.06 -3.54 15.92
C VAL A 222 10.05 -2.80 14.61
N HIS A 223 10.46 -3.45 13.53
CA HIS A 223 10.28 -2.99 12.16
C HIS A 223 9.71 -4.13 11.30
N SER A 224 8.84 -3.80 10.36
CA SER A 224 8.24 -4.79 9.45
C SER A 224 8.31 -4.32 8.00
N GLY A 225 8.91 -5.13 7.14
CA GLY A 225 9.03 -4.84 5.71
C GLY A 225 9.72 -5.93 4.90
N GLU A 226 9.38 -6.03 3.59
CA GLU A 226 10.12 -6.88 2.66
C GLU A 226 11.57 -6.37 2.52
N MET A 227 12.55 -7.28 2.47
CA MET A 227 13.98 -6.98 2.33
C MET A 227 14.43 -7.15 0.87
N LEU A 228 13.76 -6.46 -0.06
CA LEU A 228 14.05 -6.51 -1.49
C LEU A 228 15.07 -5.46 -1.93
N ASP A 229 15.12 -4.36 -1.22
CA ASP A 229 16.01 -3.21 -1.41
C ASP A 229 16.01 -2.37 -0.12
N TYR A 230 16.77 -1.26 -0.10
CA TYR A 230 16.92 -0.37 1.06
C TYR A 230 15.73 0.57 1.32
N ARG A 231 14.69 0.58 0.47
CA ARG A 231 13.58 1.54 0.58
C ARG A 231 12.77 1.44 1.86
N LYS A 232 12.74 0.28 2.49
CA LYS A 232 12.02 0.07 3.77
C LYS A 232 12.82 0.51 4.99
N GLY A 233 14.14 0.78 4.83
CA GLY A 233 15.00 1.36 5.85
C GLY A 233 15.42 0.41 6.96
N GLN A 234 15.54 -0.90 6.70
CA GLN A 234 16.05 -1.85 7.67
C GLN A 234 17.46 -1.46 8.18
N ASP A 235 18.30 -0.94 7.29
CA ASP A 235 19.63 -0.43 7.66
C ASP A 235 19.57 0.78 8.59
N VAL A 236 18.59 1.69 8.38
CA VAL A 236 18.35 2.84 9.25
C VAL A 236 17.88 2.37 10.63
N PHE A 237 16.96 1.41 10.68
CA PHE A 237 16.50 0.80 11.92
C PHE A 237 17.65 0.16 12.71
N ILE A 238 18.51 -0.63 12.05
CA ILE A 238 19.69 -1.27 12.68
C ILE A 238 20.65 -0.22 13.24
N LYS A 239 20.96 0.84 12.47
CA LYS A 239 21.84 1.95 12.89
C LYS A 239 21.24 2.72 14.08
N ALA A 240 19.91 2.94 14.12
CA ALA A 240 19.25 3.59 15.25
C ALA A 240 19.40 2.78 16.54
N ILE A 241 19.27 1.46 16.48
CA ILE A 241 19.50 0.57 17.64
C ILE A 241 20.96 0.65 18.10
N ALA A 242 21.91 0.57 17.18
CA ALA A 242 23.34 0.67 17.52
C ALA A 242 23.65 1.97 18.26
N GLU A 243 23.11 3.10 17.79
CA GLU A 243 23.29 4.41 18.42
C GLU A 243 22.66 4.48 19.81
N LEU A 244 21.41 4.02 19.96
CA LEU A 244 20.75 4.00 21.26
C LEU A 244 21.55 3.15 22.28
N LYS A 245 22.12 2.03 21.86
CA LYS A 245 22.98 1.22 22.70
C LYS A 245 24.28 1.92 23.08
N GLN A 246 24.94 2.60 22.14
CA GLN A 246 26.13 3.40 22.44
C GLN A 246 25.84 4.51 23.45
N LYS A 247 24.62 5.06 23.46
CA LYS A 247 24.13 6.03 24.44
C LYS A 247 23.70 5.38 25.78
N GLY A 248 23.84 4.06 25.93
CA GLY A 248 23.52 3.31 27.16
C GLY A 248 22.05 2.95 27.34
N TYR A 249 21.19 3.09 26.30
CA TYR A 249 19.82 2.61 26.38
C TYR A 249 19.73 1.10 26.18
N PRO A 250 19.07 0.35 27.08
CA PRO A 250 18.91 -1.10 26.96
C PRO A 250 17.78 -1.41 25.96
N VAL A 251 18.11 -1.42 24.68
CA VAL A 251 17.17 -1.69 23.60
C VAL A 251 17.49 -2.99 22.85
N LYS A 252 16.45 -3.62 22.28
CA LYS A 252 16.54 -4.75 21.35
C LYS A 252 15.70 -4.48 20.12
N GLY A 253 16.03 -5.12 19.00
CA GLY A 253 15.34 -5.00 17.72
C GLY A 253 14.72 -6.31 17.24
N ILE A 254 13.53 -6.23 16.66
CA ILE A 254 12.89 -7.31 15.92
C ILE A 254 12.64 -6.82 14.48
N LEU A 255 13.22 -7.53 13.51
CA LEU A 255 13.02 -7.32 12.08
C LEU A 255 12.08 -8.39 11.54
N ILE A 256 10.86 -8.00 11.19
CA ILE A 256 9.84 -8.87 10.59
C ILE A 256 9.90 -8.74 9.08
N GLY A 257 10.17 -9.83 8.40
CA GLY A 257 10.27 -9.87 6.94
C GLY A 257 11.45 -10.66 6.44
N ASP A 258 11.52 -10.78 5.13
CA ASP A 258 12.56 -11.51 4.43
C ASP A 258 12.76 -10.94 3.03
N GLY A 259 13.84 -11.30 2.34
CA GLY A 259 14.10 -10.89 0.97
C GLY A 259 15.54 -11.11 0.53
N VAL A 260 15.81 -10.73 -0.71
CA VAL A 260 17.08 -11.05 -1.40
C VAL A 260 18.31 -10.34 -0.80
N ILE A 261 18.11 -9.21 -0.08
CA ILE A 261 19.22 -8.47 0.55
C ILE A 261 19.27 -8.66 2.07
N ARG A 262 18.57 -9.66 2.63
CA ARG A 262 18.58 -9.93 4.07
C ARG A 262 20.01 -10.14 4.62
N SER A 263 20.84 -10.88 3.89
CA SER A 263 22.23 -11.13 4.29
C SER A 263 23.08 -9.86 4.42
N GLU A 264 22.75 -8.79 3.69
CA GLU A 264 23.43 -7.51 3.81
C GLU A 264 23.09 -6.83 5.16
N PHE A 265 21.86 -6.98 5.63
CA PHE A 265 21.43 -6.49 6.95
C PHE A 265 22.02 -7.31 8.10
N GLU A 266 22.12 -8.63 7.95
CA GLU A 266 22.79 -9.51 8.91
C GLU A 266 24.29 -9.13 9.03
N THR A 267 24.97 -8.91 7.91
CA THR A 267 26.36 -8.41 7.88
C THR A 267 26.50 -7.02 8.54
N LEU A 268 25.52 -6.13 8.36
CA LEU A 268 25.53 -4.82 9.01
C LEU A 268 25.41 -4.95 10.53
N VAL A 269 24.57 -5.84 11.02
CA VAL A 269 24.39 -6.13 12.45
C VAL A 269 25.69 -6.64 13.08
N GLU A 270 26.38 -7.58 12.42
CA GLU A 270 27.70 -8.09 12.83
C GLU A 270 28.74 -6.98 12.89
N LYS A 271 28.84 -6.16 11.83
CA LYS A 271 29.77 -5.03 11.73
C LYS A 271 29.58 -4.00 12.84
N LEU A 272 28.36 -3.80 13.32
CA LEU A 272 28.01 -2.88 14.40
C LEU A 272 28.12 -3.53 15.79
N ASN A 273 28.49 -4.81 15.91
CA ASN A 273 28.60 -5.60 17.14
C ASN A 273 27.32 -5.59 17.98
N ILE A 274 26.17 -5.78 17.35
CA ILE A 274 24.84 -5.84 17.99
C ILE A 274 24.06 -7.11 17.64
N SER A 275 24.75 -8.20 17.31
CA SER A 275 24.15 -9.47 16.87
C SER A 275 23.21 -10.06 17.93
N ASP A 276 23.53 -9.93 19.21
CA ASP A 276 22.69 -10.42 20.32
C ASP A 276 21.47 -9.55 20.61
N ASP A 277 21.38 -8.41 19.95
CA ASP A 277 20.32 -7.42 20.19
C ASP A 277 19.33 -7.30 19.04
N ILE A 278 19.56 -7.96 17.91
CA ILE A 278 18.66 -7.94 16.75
C ILE A 278 18.23 -9.34 16.35
N GLU A 279 16.92 -9.54 16.31
CA GLU A 279 16.28 -10.77 15.86
C GLU A 279 15.66 -10.60 14.48
N PHE A 280 15.98 -11.50 13.54
CA PHE A 280 15.33 -11.60 12.22
C PHE A 280 14.30 -12.73 12.26
N THR A 281 13.01 -12.41 12.27
CA THR A 281 11.94 -13.41 12.42
C THR A 281 11.50 -14.06 11.11
N GLY A 282 12.06 -13.60 9.98
CA GLY A 282 11.70 -14.09 8.65
C GLY A 282 10.32 -13.66 8.17
N TRP A 283 9.89 -14.26 7.07
CA TRP A 283 8.60 -13.97 6.46
C TRP A 283 7.43 -14.44 7.32
N LYS A 284 6.43 -13.58 7.50
CA LYS A 284 5.17 -13.90 8.19
C LYS A 284 4.01 -13.78 7.21
N SER A 285 3.13 -14.77 7.19
CA SER A 285 1.98 -14.81 6.29
C SER A 285 0.72 -14.31 6.98
N GLY A 286 0.21 -13.17 6.50
CA GLY A 286 -1.02 -12.56 7.01
C GLY A 286 -0.85 -11.82 8.33
N PHE A 287 -1.86 -10.98 8.64
CA PHE A 287 -1.80 -10.05 9.75
C PHE A 287 -1.60 -10.73 11.11
N LYS A 288 -2.27 -11.85 11.38
CA LYS A 288 -2.16 -12.52 12.68
C LYS A 288 -0.75 -12.97 13.04
N GLN A 289 0.03 -13.46 12.06
CA GLN A 289 1.42 -13.84 12.30
C GLN A 289 2.31 -12.61 12.50
N VAL A 290 2.07 -11.53 11.74
CA VAL A 290 2.77 -10.25 11.95
C VAL A 290 2.41 -9.68 13.31
N GLN A 291 1.14 -9.69 13.70
CA GLN A 291 0.66 -9.20 14.98
C GLN A 291 1.32 -9.93 16.17
N ALA A 292 1.49 -11.25 16.07
CA ALA A 292 2.17 -12.02 17.12
C ALA A 292 3.60 -11.50 17.40
N GLU A 293 4.32 -11.07 16.36
CA GLU A 293 5.65 -10.45 16.53
C GLU A 293 5.55 -8.99 17.02
N LEU A 294 4.58 -8.22 16.53
CA LEU A 294 4.35 -6.84 16.99
C LEU A 294 4.06 -6.81 18.49
N LEU A 295 3.25 -7.75 19.01
CA LEU A 295 2.89 -7.83 20.43
C LEU A 295 4.07 -8.10 21.37
N ARG A 296 5.25 -8.48 20.86
CA ARG A 296 6.50 -8.62 21.60
C ARG A 296 7.22 -7.27 21.79
N GLY A 297 6.78 -6.24 21.05
CA GLY A 297 7.43 -4.93 20.97
C GLY A 297 6.80 -3.85 21.84
N HIS A 298 7.55 -2.76 21.97
CA HIS A 298 7.09 -1.52 22.58
C HIS A 298 7.03 -0.40 21.54
N PHE A 299 8.09 -0.18 20.79
CA PHE A 299 8.17 0.84 19.76
C PHE A 299 8.14 0.21 18.37
N PHE A 300 7.48 0.85 17.44
CA PHE A 300 7.53 0.50 16.02
C PHE A 300 8.24 1.60 15.24
N VAL A 301 9.25 1.26 14.47
CA VAL A 301 10.08 2.21 13.74
C VAL A 301 9.92 1.99 12.25
N PHE A 302 9.48 3.03 11.55
CA PHE A 302 9.16 2.96 10.12
C PHE A 302 9.99 3.95 9.28
N PRO A 303 11.27 3.63 8.97
CA PRO A 303 12.17 4.52 8.23
C PRO A 303 12.08 4.30 6.71
N SER A 304 10.88 4.29 6.16
CA SER A 304 10.67 4.06 4.72
C SER A 304 10.85 5.33 3.89
N SER A 305 11.36 5.21 2.67
CA SER A 305 11.59 6.33 1.74
C SER A 305 10.39 6.67 0.84
N GLY A 306 9.33 5.87 0.85
CA GLY A 306 8.15 6.15 0.02
C GLY A 306 7.02 5.15 0.24
N GLU A 307 5.83 5.67 0.52
CA GLU A 307 4.61 4.89 0.78
C GLU A 307 3.36 5.65 0.33
N GLY A 308 2.25 4.95 0.13
CA GLY A 308 0.95 5.60 0.05
C GLY A 308 0.42 5.91 1.45
N LEU A 309 -0.20 4.91 2.06
CA LEU A 309 -0.53 4.87 3.49
C LEU A 309 0.02 3.55 4.04
N PRO A 310 1.02 3.58 4.94
CA PRO A 310 1.70 2.36 5.37
C PRO A 310 0.82 1.50 6.29
N ARG A 311 0.40 0.35 5.80
CA ARG A 311 -0.41 -0.60 6.58
C ARG A 311 0.30 -1.08 7.83
N SER A 312 1.62 -1.31 7.75
CA SER A 312 2.42 -1.79 8.88
C SER A 312 2.43 -0.82 10.07
N VAL A 313 2.37 0.49 9.82
CA VAL A 313 2.23 1.49 10.90
C VAL A 313 0.85 1.36 11.56
N ILE A 314 -0.22 1.23 10.78
CA ILE A 314 -1.58 1.07 11.32
C ILE A 314 -1.69 -0.26 12.08
N GLU A 315 -1.10 -1.33 11.56
CA GLU A 315 -1.03 -2.66 12.20
C GLU A 315 -0.30 -2.58 13.56
N ALA A 316 0.81 -1.84 13.63
CA ALA A 316 1.57 -1.60 14.85
C ALA A 316 0.80 -0.76 15.87
N MET A 317 0.16 0.35 15.43
CA MET A 317 -0.70 1.17 16.27
C MET A 317 -1.86 0.34 16.85
N ALA A 318 -2.53 -0.49 16.03
CA ALA A 318 -3.62 -1.38 16.43
C ALA A 318 -3.16 -2.52 17.35
N SER A 319 -1.86 -2.82 17.37
CA SER A 319 -1.23 -3.77 18.29
C SER A 319 -0.67 -3.10 19.56
N GLY A 320 -0.91 -1.79 19.74
CA GLY A 320 -0.52 -1.05 20.92
C GLY A 320 0.98 -0.74 21.01
N LEU A 321 1.67 -0.54 19.89
CA LEU A 321 3.05 -0.04 19.86
C LEU A 321 3.04 1.49 19.69
N LEU A 322 4.05 2.16 20.26
CA LEU A 322 4.33 3.56 19.96
C LEU A 322 5.13 3.64 18.65
N CYS A 323 4.58 4.31 17.64
CA CYS A 323 5.13 4.34 16.30
C CYS A 323 5.91 5.63 16.02
N PHE A 324 7.06 5.47 15.33
CA PHE A 324 7.90 6.53 14.80
C PHE A 324 8.10 6.29 13.31
N GLY A 325 8.10 7.34 12.48
CA GLY A 325 8.19 7.15 11.05
C GLY A 325 8.88 8.29 10.30
N SER A 326 9.29 8.01 9.06
CA SER A 326 9.76 9.04 8.14
C SER A 326 8.65 10.04 7.83
N LYS A 327 8.98 11.34 7.73
CA LYS A 327 8.03 12.42 7.39
C LYS A 327 7.71 12.41 5.89
N ILE A 328 7.00 11.41 5.46
CA ILE A 328 6.68 11.20 4.04
C ILE A 328 5.21 10.82 3.83
N ASP A 329 4.69 11.19 2.67
CA ASP A 329 3.40 10.72 2.14
C ASP A 329 2.30 10.53 3.22
N GLY A 330 1.66 9.37 3.29
CA GLY A 330 0.60 9.07 4.25
C GLY A 330 1.06 8.84 5.70
N VAL A 331 2.38 8.76 5.97
CA VAL A 331 2.88 8.63 7.36
C VAL A 331 2.53 9.85 8.18
N VAL A 332 2.58 11.04 7.59
CA VAL A 332 2.22 12.32 8.25
C VAL A 332 0.73 12.41 8.64
N GLU A 333 -0.11 11.53 8.13
CA GLU A 333 -1.51 11.44 8.56
C GLU A 333 -1.71 10.52 9.77
N LEU A 334 -0.79 9.57 9.94
CA LEU A 334 -0.85 8.56 11.00
C LEU A 334 -0.20 9.03 12.29
N LEU A 335 0.95 9.69 12.18
CA LEU A 335 1.80 10.06 13.29
C LEU A 335 1.82 11.58 13.48
N ASP A 336 1.96 12.01 14.74
CA ASP A 336 2.10 13.40 15.07
C ASP A 336 3.53 13.89 14.82
N GLU A 337 3.72 15.20 14.63
CA GLU A 337 4.97 15.81 14.16
C GLU A 337 6.20 15.40 14.97
N GLN A 338 6.05 15.26 16.30
CA GLN A 338 7.15 14.86 17.19
C GLN A 338 7.62 13.41 17.03
N MET A 339 6.89 12.57 16.30
CA MET A 339 7.26 11.18 15.98
C MET A 339 7.69 11.02 14.53
N LEU A 340 7.78 12.13 13.79
CA LEU A 340 8.17 12.15 12.40
C LEU A 340 9.64 12.55 12.24
N VAL A 341 10.36 11.86 11.38
CA VAL A 341 11.77 12.07 11.10
C VAL A 341 11.96 12.47 9.63
N GLU A 342 12.58 13.63 9.40
CA GLU A 342 12.82 14.12 8.02
C GLU A 342 14.00 13.40 7.36
N ASN A 343 15.08 13.22 8.10
CA ASN A 343 16.28 12.57 7.61
C ASN A 343 16.22 11.06 7.83
N MET A 344 16.35 10.29 6.78
CA MET A 344 16.38 8.83 6.84
C MET A 344 17.76 8.32 7.27
N ASP A 345 18.16 8.62 8.50
CA ASP A 345 19.38 8.08 9.10
C ASP A 345 19.13 7.58 10.53
N GLY A 346 19.98 6.65 11.00
CA GLY A 346 19.84 6.04 12.31
C GLY A 346 19.94 7.03 13.46
N HIS A 347 20.74 8.07 13.33
CA HIS A 347 20.91 9.11 14.34
C HIS A 347 19.63 9.90 14.57
N ALA A 348 18.99 10.37 13.50
CA ALA A 348 17.74 11.13 13.59
C ALA A 348 16.60 10.29 14.23
N PHE A 349 16.50 9.01 13.87
CA PHE A 349 15.53 8.10 14.51
C PHE A 349 15.85 7.85 15.97
N ALA A 350 17.13 7.63 16.34
CA ALA A 350 17.53 7.48 17.74
C ALA A 350 17.18 8.74 18.55
N GLN A 351 17.50 9.94 18.06
CA GLN A 351 17.15 11.21 18.70
C GLN A 351 15.63 11.38 18.87
N CYS A 352 14.84 11.01 17.88
CA CYS A 352 13.37 11.09 17.94
C CYS A 352 12.79 10.19 19.04
N MET A 353 13.37 9.02 19.28
CA MET A 353 12.92 8.05 20.28
C MET A 353 13.40 8.36 21.71
N GLU A 354 14.54 9.04 21.88
CA GLU A 354 15.14 9.30 23.21
C GLU A 354 14.21 9.94 24.23
N PRO A 355 13.38 10.95 23.91
CA PRO A 355 12.46 11.56 24.87
C PRO A 355 11.47 10.55 25.48
N TYR A 356 11.07 9.55 24.69
CA TYR A 356 10.12 8.51 25.07
C TYR A 356 10.78 7.35 25.83
N LEU A 357 12.08 7.12 25.60
CA LEU A 357 12.88 6.20 26.41
C LEU A 357 13.21 6.80 27.78
N LYS A 358 13.32 8.12 27.90
CA LYS A 358 13.56 8.84 29.17
C LYS A 358 12.28 9.02 29.99
N ASP A 359 11.17 9.34 29.31
CA ASP A 359 9.86 9.55 29.94
C ASP A 359 8.88 8.46 29.47
N TRP A 360 8.78 7.42 30.27
CA TRP A 360 7.92 6.28 29.96
C TRP A 360 6.43 6.58 30.10
N ILE A 361 6.07 7.55 30.95
CA ILE A 361 4.67 8.00 31.11
C ILE A 361 4.24 8.69 29.81
N LYS A 362 5.07 9.58 29.29
CA LYS A 362 4.85 10.21 27.99
C LYS A 362 4.72 9.18 26.87
N ALA A 363 5.60 8.18 26.84
CA ALA A 363 5.54 7.09 25.84
C ALA A 363 4.21 6.34 25.90
N ARG A 364 3.70 6.03 27.10
CA ARG A 364 2.41 5.34 27.28
C ARG A 364 1.23 6.20 26.81
N VAL A 365 1.22 7.48 27.13
CA VAL A 365 0.16 8.40 26.70
C VAL A 365 0.10 8.48 25.18
N GLU A 366 1.23 8.69 24.53
CA GLU A 366 1.27 8.81 23.06
C GLU A 366 0.96 7.49 22.35
N ARG A 367 1.39 6.36 22.89
CA ARG A 367 0.97 5.05 22.42
C ARG A 367 -0.56 4.90 22.47
N ASP A 368 -1.19 5.33 23.56
CA ASP A 368 -2.63 5.22 23.72
C ASP A 368 -3.38 6.12 22.74
N ASN A 369 -2.88 7.33 22.49
CA ASN A 369 -3.40 8.23 21.48
C ASN A 369 -3.32 7.60 20.07
N GLN A 370 -2.18 7.01 19.72
CA GLN A 370 -2.00 6.34 18.44
C GLN A 370 -2.89 5.10 18.30
N PHE A 371 -3.04 4.30 19.36
CA PHE A 371 -3.95 3.17 19.39
C PHE A 371 -5.40 3.60 19.12
N GLU A 372 -5.90 4.63 19.77
CA GLU A 372 -7.24 5.16 19.52
C GLU A 372 -7.38 5.71 18.10
N LYS A 373 -6.36 6.42 17.58
CA LYS A 373 -6.34 6.94 16.22
C LYS A 373 -6.42 5.80 15.17
N SER A 374 -5.80 4.64 15.45
CA SER A 374 -5.82 3.49 14.54
C SER A 374 -7.21 2.93 14.30
N LYS A 375 -8.16 3.12 15.22
CA LYS A 375 -9.55 2.66 15.10
C LYS A 375 -10.31 3.30 13.93
N ASN A 376 -9.85 4.45 13.42
CA ASN A 376 -10.39 5.07 12.22
C ASN A 376 -10.15 4.20 10.95
N TYR A 377 -9.26 3.22 11.05
CA TYR A 377 -8.90 2.28 9.98
C TYR A 377 -9.50 0.88 10.18
N GLU A 378 -10.47 0.73 11.06
CA GLU A 378 -11.19 -0.52 11.28
C GLU A 378 -11.90 -0.95 9.99
N ALA A 379 -11.89 -2.26 9.74
CA ALA A 379 -12.33 -2.87 8.49
C ALA A 379 -13.77 -2.48 8.09
N SER A 380 -14.70 -2.41 9.04
CA SER A 380 -16.11 -2.07 8.78
C SER A 380 -16.26 -0.61 8.32
N ILE A 381 -15.49 0.31 8.90
CA ILE A 381 -15.49 1.73 8.52
C ILE A 381 -14.98 1.89 7.09
N LEU A 382 -13.85 1.25 6.79
CA LEU A 382 -13.25 1.33 5.44
C LEU A 382 -14.12 0.63 4.40
N GLU A 383 -14.76 -0.46 4.77
CA GLU A 383 -15.69 -1.20 3.90
C GLU A 383 -16.94 -0.36 3.57
N LYS A 384 -17.53 0.31 4.56
CA LYS A 384 -18.65 1.23 4.36
C LYS A 384 -18.30 2.31 3.35
N ARG A 385 -17.17 3.03 3.57
CA ARG A 385 -16.68 4.09 2.65
C ARG A 385 -16.46 3.57 1.24
N ARG A 386 -15.90 2.36 1.10
CA ARG A 386 -15.65 1.70 -0.19
C ARG A 386 -16.94 1.33 -0.90
N THR A 387 -17.87 0.71 -0.18
CA THR A 387 -19.18 0.33 -0.73
C THR A 387 -19.96 1.55 -1.22
N GLU A 388 -20.00 2.63 -0.42
CA GLU A 388 -20.63 3.90 -0.83
C GLU A 388 -20.00 4.48 -2.09
N PHE A 389 -18.67 4.42 -2.21
CA PHE A 389 -17.95 4.89 -3.39
C PHE A 389 -18.32 4.09 -4.65
N TYR A 390 -18.35 2.75 -4.55
CA TYR A 390 -18.72 1.88 -5.66
C TYR A 390 -20.20 2.03 -6.04
N THR A 391 -21.09 2.18 -5.06
CA THR A 391 -22.52 2.44 -5.29
C THR A 391 -22.75 3.74 -6.07
N LYS A 392 -22.00 4.80 -5.78
CA LYS A 392 -22.07 6.05 -6.56
C LYS A 392 -21.65 5.84 -8.02
N LEU A 393 -20.58 5.05 -8.27
CA LEU A 393 -20.15 4.73 -9.63
C LEU A 393 -21.22 3.91 -10.36
N ARG A 394 -21.81 2.91 -9.71
CA ARG A 394 -22.90 2.10 -10.25
C ARG A 394 -24.12 2.96 -10.61
N SER A 395 -24.61 3.77 -9.69
CA SER A 395 -25.78 4.65 -9.92
C SER A 395 -25.55 5.67 -11.04
N LEU A 396 -24.35 6.21 -11.16
CA LEU A 396 -24.00 7.11 -12.27
C LEU A 396 -24.06 6.38 -13.62
N THR A 397 -23.63 5.13 -13.65
CA THR A 397 -23.63 4.31 -14.88
C THR A 397 -25.06 3.96 -15.30
N GLU A 398 -25.92 3.57 -14.37
CA GLU A 398 -27.35 3.28 -14.62
C GLU A 398 -28.09 4.49 -15.22
N LYS A 399 -27.88 5.69 -14.68
CA LYS A 399 -28.45 6.95 -15.22
C LYS A 399 -27.92 7.30 -16.63
N GLY A 400 -26.70 6.91 -16.96
CA GLY A 400 -26.10 7.14 -18.29
C GLY A 400 -26.64 6.21 -19.37
N THR A 401 -27.10 5.02 -19.01
CA THR A 401 -27.65 4.01 -19.93
C THR A 401 -29.13 4.28 -20.27
N GLN A 402 -29.81 5.11 -19.49
CA GLN A 402 -31.23 5.48 -19.70
C GLN A 402 -31.43 6.71 -20.60
N LYS A 403 -30.35 7.33 -21.06
CA LYS A 403 -30.36 8.45 -22.05
C LYS A 403 -29.87 7.96 -23.40
#